data_cccc48c2ca574f5ebafe634cf4bfb84b
#
_entry.id   cccc48c2ca574f5ebafe634cf4bfb84b
#
_cell.length_a   1.000
_cell.length_b   1.000
_cell.length_c   1.000
_cell.angle_alpha   90.00
_cell.angle_beta   90.00
_cell.angle_gamma   90.00
#
_symmetry.space_group_name_H-M   'P 1'
#
loop_
_entity.id
_entity.type
_entity.pdbx_description
1 polymer ?
#
loop_
_entity_poly.entity_id
_entity_poly.type
_entity_poly.pdbx_seq_one_letter_code
_entity_poly.pdbx_strand_id
1 'polypeptide(L)'
;MNNTIESYSNENGCIYHGDALEILKQIPNESVDLIFVDPPYNIGKNFAGRKDKWKTDKEYLDWCYQWIELCLQKVKPNGSLYLMTSTQFMPYFDLYVRDKVTILSRIVWSYDSSGVQAKNYYGSMYEPILFCVKDKNNYTFNSEDILVEAKTGSKRKLIDYRKNPPQPYKTEKVPGNVWDFARVRYRMEEYENHPTQKPISLLERIVKASSNPGDVVLDPFSGTFTTCYVAQQLNRRFIGIEIQEEYFKIGLRRLGIASEYKGEKLEREIKSYQTKISKERTLFNFG
;
A
#
# COMPACT_ATOMS: atom_id res chain seq x y z
N MET A 1 30.37 1.90 -11.01
CA MET A 1 30.31 1.93 -9.54
C MET A 1 29.23 0.94 -9.12
N ASN A 2 29.59 -0.10 -8.38
CA ASN A 2 28.59 -1.06 -7.86
C ASN A 2 27.83 -0.35 -6.74
N ASN A 3 26.65 0.21 -7.03
CA ASN A 3 25.74 0.68 -6.00
C ASN A 3 25.27 -0.54 -5.21
N THR A 4 25.84 -0.78 -4.06
CA THR A 4 25.35 -1.80 -3.13
C THR A 4 24.01 -1.28 -2.60
N ILE A 5 22.92 -1.98 -2.90
CA ILE A 5 21.61 -1.64 -2.35
C ILE A 5 21.65 -1.93 -0.85
N GLU A 6 21.31 -0.93 -0.07
CA GLU A 6 21.22 -1.07 1.38
C GLU A 6 19.88 -1.72 1.75
N SER A 7 19.95 -2.85 2.48
CA SER A 7 18.77 -3.57 2.92
C SER A 7 18.86 -3.97 4.38
N TYR A 8 17.70 -3.98 5.05
CA TYR A 8 17.55 -4.37 6.45
C TYR A 8 16.37 -5.32 6.58
N SER A 9 16.49 -6.32 7.44
CA SER A 9 15.47 -7.36 7.57
C SER A 9 15.25 -7.79 9.02
N ASN A 10 14.06 -8.33 9.26
CA ASN A 10 13.74 -9.16 10.42
C ASN A 10 13.16 -10.51 9.94
N GLU A 11 12.64 -11.31 10.85
CA GLU A 11 12.04 -12.61 10.54
C GLU A 11 10.82 -12.52 9.60
N ASN A 12 10.14 -11.36 9.55
CA ASN A 12 8.90 -11.16 8.79
C ASN A 12 9.14 -10.54 7.40
N GLY A 13 10.31 -9.96 7.11
CA GLY A 13 10.56 -9.37 5.81
C GLY A 13 11.76 -8.43 5.75
N CYS A 14 11.84 -7.68 4.67
CA CYS A 14 12.96 -6.78 4.42
C CYS A 14 12.50 -5.42 3.90
N ILE A 15 13.30 -4.40 4.18
CA ILE A 15 13.13 -3.05 3.65
C ILE A 15 14.42 -2.59 2.97
N TYR A 16 14.26 -1.79 1.94
CA TYR A 16 15.34 -1.31 1.09
C TYR A 16 15.38 0.22 1.09
N HIS A 17 16.56 0.78 1.27
CA HIS A 17 16.81 2.20 1.09
C HIS A 17 17.29 2.46 -0.32
N GLY A 18 16.49 3.12 -1.15
CA GLY A 18 16.88 3.46 -2.51
C GLY A 18 15.75 3.70 -3.48
N ASP A 19 16.11 3.78 -4.77
CA ASP A 19 15.15 4.02 -5.84
C ASP A 19 14.31 2.77 -6.15
N ALA A 20 12.99 2.96 -6.20
CA ALA A 20 12.03 1.87 -6.43
C ALA A 20 12.25 1.16 -7.77
N LEU A 21 12.57 1.89 -8.84
CA LEU A 21 12.80 1.28 -10.16
C LEU A 21 14.03 0.36 -10.16
N GLU A 22 15.10 0.77 -9.46
CA GLU A 22 16.32 -0.03 -9.40
C GLU A 22 16.14 -1.27 -8.52
N ILE A 23 15.43 -1.14 -7.41
CA ILE A 23 15.19 -2.25 -6.47
C ILE A 23 14.18 -3.24 -7.04
N LEU A 24 13.08 -2.75 -7.65
CA LEU A 24 12.07 -3.61 -8.28
C LEU A 24 12.68 -4.52 -9.36
N LYS A 25 13.68 -4.09 -10.11
CA LYS A 25 14.37 -4.92 -11.11
C LYS A 25 15.04 -6.15 -10.49
N GLN A 26 15.41 -6.10 -9.21
CA GLN A 26 16.11 -7.18 -8.50
C GLN A 26 15.16 -8.14 -7.80
N ILE A 27 13.91 -7.75 -7.58
CA ILE A 27 12.87 -8.63 -7.04
C ILE A 27 12.53 -9.70 -8.11
N PRO A 28 12.49 -11.00 -7.77
CA PRO A 28 12.12 -12.04 -8.73
C PRO A 28 10.71 -11.81 -9.30
N ASN A 29 10.53 -12.20 -10.55
CA ASN A 29 9.20 -12.15 -11.16
C ASN A 29 8.27 -13.16 -10.49
N GLU A 30 6.98 -12.83 -10.43
CA GLU A 30 5.93 -13.70 -9.89
C GLU A 30 6.21 -14.23 -8.47
N SER A 31 6.82 -13.37 -7.63
CA SER A 31 7.21 -13.72 -6.25
C SER A 31 6.34 -13.07 -5.17
N VAL A 32 5.48 -12.11 -5.53
CA VAL A 32 4.72 -11.28 -4.60
C VAL A 32 3.23 -11.60 -4.70
N ASP A 33 2.58 -11.81 -3.56
CA ASP A 33 1.15 -12.15 -3.49
C ASP A 33 0.27 -10.91 -3.55
N LEU A 34 0.69 -9.83 -2.90
CA LEU A 34 -0.03 -8.56 -2.87
C LEU A 34 0.93 -7.38 -3.06
N ILE A 35 0.62 -6.50 -3.99
CA ILE A 35 1.32 -5.23 -4.15
C ILE A 35 0.34 -4.08 -3.85
N PHE A 36 0.72 -3.19 -2.95
CA PHE A 36 0.05 -1.90 -2.75
C PHE A 36 0.99 -0.78 -3.16
N VAL A 37 0.52 0.17 -3.95
CA VAL A 37 1.33 1.25 -4.50
C VAL A 37 0.68 2.59 -4.26
N ASP A 38 1.39 3.46 -3.55
CA ASP A 38 1.03 4.86 -3.28
C ASP A 38 2.20 5.79 -3.65
N PRO A 39 2.42 6.07 -4.95
CA PRO A 39 3.56 6.84 -5.42
C PRO A 39 3.40 8.33 -5.13
N PRO A 40 4.45 9.16 -5.29
CA PRO A 40 4.30 10.61 -5.39
C PRO A 40 3.32 11.02 -6.51
N TYR A 41 2.50 12.07 -6.28
CA TYR A 41 1.36 12.42 -7.16
C TYR A 41 1.62 13.59 -8.12
N ASN A 42 2.85 14.08 -8.24
CA ASN A 42 3.21 15.26 -9.05
C ASN A 42 2.45 16.55 -8.66
N ILE A 43 2.11 16.72 -7.41
CA ILE A 43 1.36 17.89 -6.90
C ILE A 43 2.25 18.95 -6.23
N GLY A 44 3.57 18.78 -6.31
CA GLY A 44 4.55 19.72 -5.76
C GLY A 44 4.66 19.68 -4.24
N LYS A 45 4.24 18.59 -3.62
CA LYS A 45 4.33 18.39 -2.17
C LYS A 45 5.78 18.13 -1.76
N ASN A 46 6.18 18.62 -0.59
CA ASN A 46 7.53 18.41 -0.08
C ASN A 46 7.58 17.15 0.79
N PHE A 47 8.48 16.23 0.45
CA PHE A 47 8.77 15.00 1.16
C PHE A 47 10.24 15.06 1.63
N ALA A 48 10.45 15.42 2.89
CA ALA A 48 11.80 15.50 3.49
C ALA A 48 12.81 16.28 2.61
N GLY A 49 12.42 17.45 2.12
CA GLY A 49 13.28 18.30 1.28
C GLY A 49 13.19 18.04 -0.23
N ARG A 50 12.61 16.94 -0.66
CA ARG A 50 12.37 16.64 -2.08
C ARG A 50 10.93 16.94 -2.45
N LYS A 51 10.72 17.75 -3.50
CA LYS A 51 9.38 18.00 -4.05
C LYS A 51 9.00 16.92 -5.05
N ASP A 52 7.76 16.43 -4.96
CA ASP A 52 7.16 15.53 -5.95
C ASP A 52 6.68 16.34 -7.17
N LYS A 53 7.64 16.83 -7.96
CA LYS A 53 7.36 17.68 -9.11
C LYS A 53 8.21 17.29 -10.33
N TRP A 54 7.54 16.87 -11.38
CA TRP A 54 8.10 16.64 -12.70
C TRP A 54 7.90 17.89 -13.56
N LYS A 55 8.67 18.04 -14.62
CA LYS A 55 8.57 19.19 -15.52
C LYS A 55 7.24 19.18 -16.29
N THR A 56 6.79 18.01 -16.68
CA THR A 56 5.52 17.81 -17.41
C THR A 56 4.77 16.61 -16.87
N ASP A 57 3.45 16.57 -17.06
CA ASP A 57 2.61 15.42 -16.73
C ASP A 57 3.02 14.18 -17.54
N LYS A 58 3.53 14.38 -18.76
CA LYS A 58 4.04 13.28 -19.58
C LYS A 58 5.25 12.61 -18.94
N GLU A 59 6.25 13.37 -18.49
CA GLU A 59 7.42 12.81 -17.78
C GLU A 59 7.03 12.05 -16.53
N TYR A 60 6.05 12.57 -15.80
CA TYR A 60 5.51 11.89 -14.62
C TYR A 60 4.84 10.55 -14.99
N LEU A 61 3.98 10.54 -16.00
CA LEU A 61 3.30 9.34 -16.47
C LEU A 61 4.28 8.31 -17.05
N ASP A 62 5.27 8.75 -17.83
CA ASP A 62 6.32 7.87 -18.36
C ASP A 62 7.11 7.18 -17.21
N TRP A 63 7.38 7.90 -16.12
CA TRP A 63 7.97 7.34 -14.91
C TRP A 63 6.99 6.36 -14.21
N CYS A 64 5.71 6.72 -14.10
CA CYS A 64 4.70 5.85 -13.50
C CYS A 64 4.57 4.53 -14.26
N TYR A 65 4.53 4.57 -15.58
CA TYR A 65 4.39 3.37 -16.39
C TYR A 65 5.56 2.40 -16.21
N GLN A 66 6.77 2.89 -15.96
CA GLN A 66 7.93 2.03 -15.71
C GLN A 66 7.77 1.19 -14.45
N TRP A 67 7.41 1.79 -13.31
CA TRP A 67 7.23 1.01 -12.09
C TRP A 67 5.94 0.18 -12.10
N ILE A 68 4.87 0.60 -12.83
CA ILE A 68 3.68 -0.24 -13.04
C ILE A 68 4.08 -1.52 -13.77
N GLU A 69 4.83 -1.45 -14.85
CA GLU A 69 5.31 -2.64 -15.59
C GLU A 69 6.13 -3.57 -14.69
N LEU A 70 7.04 -3.00 -13.90
CA LEU A 70 7.81 -3.80 -12.95
C LEU A 70 6.91 -4.49 -11.92
N CYS A 71 5.95 -3.78 -11.32
CA CYS A 71 5.00 -4.36 -10.38
C CYS A 71 4.19 -5.50 -11.01
N LEU A 72 3.73 -5.34 -12.26
CA LEU A 72 3.01 -6.38 -13.00
C LEU A 72 3.85 -7.63 -13.25
N GLN A 73 5.18 -7.49 -13.36
CA GLN A 73 6.09 -8.63 -13.46
C GLN A 73 6.29 -9.33 -12.11
N LYS A 74 6.27 -8.58 -10.98
CA LYS A 74 6.55 -9.13 -9.65
C LYS A 74 5.35 -9.81 -9.02
N VAL A 75 4.12 -9.36 -9.32
CA VAL A 75 2.91 -9.97 -8.79
C VAL A 75 2.73 -11.38 -9.38
N LYS A 76 2.39 -12.35 -8.52
CA LYS A 76 2.09 -13.73 -8.90
C LYS A 76 0.89 -13.80 -9.83
N PRO A 77 0.69 -14.90 -10.61
CA PRO A 77 -0.51 -15.09 -11.43
C PRO A 77 -1.82 -14.96 -10.64
N ASN A 78 -1.86 -15.48 -9.42
CA ASN A 78 -3.01 -15.41 -8.49
C ASN A 78 -2.93 -14.23 -7.51
N GLY A 79 -1.95 -13.35 -7.67
CA GLY A 79 -1.73 -12.20 -6.81
C GLY A 79 -2.58 -10.99 -7.18
N SER A 80 -2.58 -10.00 -6.30
CA SER A 80 -3.36 -8.76 -6.41
C SER A 80 -2.48 -7.52 -6.43
N LEU A 81 -2.93 -6.50 -7.16
CA LEU A 81 -2.29 -5.20 -7.25
C LEU A 81 -3.29 -4.09 -6.94
N TYR A 82 -2.97 -3.25 -5.95
CA TYR A 82 -3.72 -2.04 -5.64
C TYR A 82 -2.89 -0.83 -6.03
N LEU A 83 -3.41 -0.04 -6.97
CA LEU A 83 -2.77 1.17 -7.49
C LEU A 83 -3.53 2.41 -6.99
N MET A 84 -2.85 3.25 -6.23
CA MET A 84 -3.37 4.50 -5.73
C MET A 84 -2.68 5.68 -6.41
N THR A 85 -3.40 6.75 -6.67
CA THR A 85 -2.85 8.02 -7.18
C THR A 85 -3.85 9.14 -6.99
N SER A 86 -3.50 10.36 -7.40
CA SER A 86 -4.43 11.49 -7.37
C SER A 86 -5.59 11.31 -8.35
N THR A 87 -6.70 12.01 -8.09
CA THR A 87 -7.87 12.03 -8.99
C THR A 87 -7.54 12.50 -10.40
N GLN A 88 -6.53 13.37 -10.54
CA GLN A 88 -6.06 13.88 -11.84
C GLN A 88 -5.42 12.79 -12.70
N PHE A 89 -4.62 11.90 -12.09
CA PHE A 89 -3.84 10.91 -12.83
C PHE A 89 -4.49 9.52 -12.88
N MET A 90 -5.49 9.25 -12.05
CA MET A 90 -6.18 7.96 -12.05
C MET A 90 -6.75 7.55 -13.42
N PRO A 91 -7.33 8.43 -14.25
CA PRO A 91 -7.79 8.04 -15.58
C PRO A 91 -6.68 7.46 -16.47
N TYR A 92 -5.47 7.99 -16.38
CA TYR A 92 -4.31 7.49 -17.15
C TYR A 92 -3.86 6.11 -16.65
N PHE A 93 -3.87 5.89 -15.34
CA PHE A 93 -3.56 4.58 -14.76
C PHE A 93 -4.59 3.54 -15.17
N ASP A 94 -5.88 3.86 -15.09
CA ASP A 94 -6.98 2.99 -15.49
C ASP A 94 -6.85 2.58 -16.97
N LEU A 95 -6.63 3.56 -17.85
CA LEU A 95 -6.44 3.30 -19.28
C LEU A 95 -5.20 2.43 -19.54
N TYR A 96 -4.11 2.69 -18.84
CA TYR A 96 -2.85 1.99 -19.06
C TYR A 96 -2.88 0.52 -18.62
N VAL A 97 -3.56 0.21 -17.50
CA VAL A 97 -3.53 -1.15 -16.92
C VAL A 97 -4.66 -2.05 -17.42
N ARG A 98 -5.76 -1.51 -17.93
CA ARG A 98 -6.96 -2.30 -18.30
C ARG A 98 -6.76 -3.33 -19.38
N ASP A 99 -5.78 -3.12 -20.26
CA ASP A 99 -5.44 -4.06 -21.33
C ASP A 99 -4.38 -5.10 -20.88
N LYS A 100 -3.86 -4.97 -19.66
CA LYS A 100 -2.79 -5.81 -19.10
C LYS A 100 -3.28 -6.71 -17.96
N VAL A 101 -4.25 -6.22 -17.18
CA VAL A 101 -4.82 -6.91 -16.02
C VAL A 101 -6.31 -6.64 -15.91
N THR A 102 -7.01 -7.48 -15.17
CA THR A 102 -8.42 -7.25 -14.88
C THR A 102 -8.58 -6.26 -13.72
N ILE A 103 -9.22 -5.13 -13.96
CA ILE A 103 -9.64 -4.20 -12.90
C ILE A 103 -10.95 -4.71 -12.31
N LEU A 104 -10.89 -5.26 -11.09
CA LEU A 104 -12.07 -5.77 -10.39
C LEU A 104 -12.90 -4.67 -9.75
N SER A 105 -12.24 -3.65 -9.20
CA SER A 105 -12.93 -2.52 -8.55
C SER A 105 -12.17 -1.22 -8.71
N ARG A 106 -12.93 -0.15 -8.88
CA ARG A 106 -12.49 1.22 -8.72
C ARG A 106 -12.97 1.68 -7.36
N ILE A 107 -12.04 1.75 -6.41
CA ILE A 107 -12.31 2.05 -5.01
C ILE A 107 -12.15 3.55 -4.81
N VAL A 108 -13.06 4.14 -4.06
CA VAL A 108 -13.00 5.51 -3.59
C VAL A 108 -12.74 5.49 -2.09
N TRP A 109 -11.56 5.88 -1.66
CA TRP A 109 -11.32 6.17 -0.27
C TRP A 109 -11.71 7.61 0.03
N SER A 110 -12.85 7.77 0.69
CA SER A 110 -13.39 9.07 1.10
C SER A 110 -12.97 9.42 2.52
N TYR A 111 -12.80 10.72 2.74
CA TYR A 111 -12.49 11.28 4.06
C TYR A 111 -13.02 12.71 4.16
N ASP A 112 -13.41 13.13 5.35
CA ASP A 112 -13.70 14.54 5.61
C ASP A 112 -12.44 15.30 6.00
N SER A 113 -12.27 16.50 5.43
CA SER A 113 -11.15 17.40 5.75
C SER A 113 -11.60 18.86 5.75
N SER A 114 -11.73 19.43 6.93
CA SER A 114 -12.05 20.86 7.09
C SER A 114 -11.02 21.81 6.46
N GLY A 115 -9.81 21.31 6.15
CA GLY A 115 -8.77 22.08 5.45
C GLY A 115 -8.99 22.24 3.95
N VAL A 116 -9.93 21.48 3.37
CA VAL A 116 -10.26 21.59 1.95
C VAL A 116 -11.38 22.61 1.77
N GLN A 117 -11.00 23.89 1.57
CA GLN A 117 -11.93 24.98 1.34
C GLN A 117 -11.72 25.57 -0.05
N ALA A 118 -12.49 25.10 -1.00
CA ALA A 118 -12.54 25.67 -2.35
C ALA A 118 -13.73 26.61 -2.49
N LYS A 119 -13.51 27.80 -3.09
CA LYS A 119 -14.57 28.80 -3.26
C LYS A 119 -15.33 28.68 -4.58
N ASN A 120 -14.67 28.17 -5.64
CA ASN A 120 -15.17 28.22 -7.00
C ASN A 120 -15.30 26.83 -7.65
N TYR A 121 -14.99 25.75 -6.92
CA TYR A 121 -15.08 24.37 -7.39
C TYR A 121 -15.23 23.43 -6.19
N TYR A 122 -15.54 22.15 -6.45
CA TYR A 122 -15.59 21.13 -5.39
C TYR A 122 -14.20 20.62 -5.08
N GLY A 123 -13.71 20.84 -3.87
CA GLY A 123 -12.44 20.29 -3.39
C GLY A 123 -12.47 18.76 -3.33
N SER A 124 -11.39 18.08 -3.68
CA SER A 124 -11.32 16.62 -3.61
C SER A 124 -11.32 16.14 -2.16
N MET A 125 -12.27 15.28 -1.82
CA MET A 125 -12.42 14.63 -0.52
C MET A 125 -12.26 13.11 -0.63
N TYR A 126 -11.53 12.64 -1.65
CA TYR A 126 -11.26 11.23 -1.84
C TYR A 126 -9.94 11.00 -2.58
N GLU A 127 -9.41 9.81 -2.42
CA GLU A 127 -8.32 9.27 -3.22
C GLU A 127 -8.78 7.97 -3.89
N PRO A 128 -8.58 7.82 -5.22
CA PRO A 128 -8.99 6.63 -5.94
C PRO A 128 -7.95 5.52 -5.86
N ILE A 129 -8.42 4.27 -5.84
CA ILE A 129 -7.57 3.07 -5.84
C ILE A 129 -8.13 2.09 -6.87
N LEU A 130 -7.27 1.54 -7.73
CA LEU A 130 -7.63 0.43 -8.61
C LEU A 130 -7.30 -0.89 -7.90
N PHE A 131 -8.24 -1.79 -7.82
CA PHE A 131 -8.02 -3.18 -7.42
C PHE A 131 -7.93 -4.04 -8.67
N CYS A 132 -6.74 -4.58 -8.91
CA CYS A 132 -6.39 -5.32 -10.12
C CYS A 132 -5.91 -6.73 -9.79
N VAL A 133 -6.18 -7.68 -10.70
CA VAL A 133 -5.69 -9.06 -10.65
C VAL A 133 -5.24 -9.51 -12.04
N LYS A 134 -4.25 -10.41 -12.12
CA LYS A 134 -3.83 -11.00 -13.40
C LYS A 134 -4.87 -11.98 -13.94
N ASP A 135 -5.36 -12.87 -13.08
CA ASP A 135 -6.38 -13.86 -13.45
C ASP A 135 -7.66 -13.62 -12.65
N LYS A 136 -8.72 -13.21 -13.34
CA LYS A 136 -10.05 -12.96 -12.74
C LYS A 136 -10.73 -14.20 -12.15
N ASN A 137 -10.26 -15.38 -12.49
CA ASN A 137 -10.84 -16.65 -12.04
C ASN A 137 -10.01 -17.31 -10.93
N ASN A 138 -8.78 -16.79 -10.68
CA ASN A 138 -7.87 -17.33 -9.67
C ASN A 138 -7.12 -16.20 -8.96
N TYR A 139 -7.68 -15.68 -7.88
CA TYR A 139 -7.06 -14.68 -7.02
C TYR A 139 -7.54 -14.82 -5.58
N THR A 140 -6.75 -14.33 -4.64
CA THR A 140 -7.12 -14.32 -3.22
C THR A 140 -8.08 -13.17 -2.92
N PHE A 141 -9.26 -13.52 -2.37
CA PHE A 141 -10.21 -12.53 -1.82
C PHE A 141 -10.95 -13.09 -0.60
N ASN A 142 -10.47 -12.76 0.59
CA ASN A 142 -10.97 -13.22 1.87
C ASN A 142 -12.15 -12.35 2.33
N SER A 143 -13.31 -12.57 1.76
CA SER A 143 -14.51 -11.74 1.98
C SER A 143 -14.96 -11.72 3.43
N GLU A 144 -14.81 -12.83 4.16
CA GLU A 144 -15.23 -12.97 5.56
C GLU A 144 -14.32 -12.16 6.53
N ASP A 145 -13.06 -11.90 6.15
CA ASP A 145 -12.11 -11.15 6.99
C ASP A 145 -12.30 -9.63 6.95
N ILE A 146 -13.17 -9.15 6.05
CA ILE A 146 -13.39 -7.73 5.82
C ILE A 146 -14.87 -7.31 5.95
N LEU A 147 -15.69 -8.13 6.57
CA LEU A 147 -17.13 -7.82 6.74
C LEU A 147 -17.35 -6.51 7.50
N VAL A 148 -18.36 -5.80 7.09
CA VAL A 148 -18.84 -4.57 7.74
C VAL A 148 -20.33 -4.65 8.05
N GLU A 149 -20.79 -3.86 9.02
CA GLU A 149 -22.20 -3.78 9.34
C GLU A 149 -23.05 -3.39 8.11
N ALA A 150 -24.11 -4.13 7.86
CA ALA A 150 -25.08 -3.82 6.83
C ALA A 150 -26.04 -2.73 7.32
N LYS A 151 -25.80 -1.48 6.91
CA LYS A 151 -26.53 -0.30 7.43
C LYS A 151 -28.03 -0.27 7.13
N THR A 152 -28.53 -1.03 6.15
CA THR A 152 -29.91 -0.94 5.68
C THR A 152 -30.76 -2.15 6.03
N GLY A 153 -30.57 -3.29 5.39
CA GLY A 153 -31.45 -4.46 5.49
C GLY A 153 -31.60 -5.02 6.91
N SER A 154 -30.49 -5.15 7.63
CA SER A 154 -30.45 -5.72 8.99
C SER A 154 -31.11 -4.82 10.03
N LYS A 155 -30.87 -3.51 9.99
CA LYS A 155 -31.45 -2.54 10.94
C LYS A 155 -33.00 -2.47 10.83
N ARG A 156 -33.51 -2.70 9.63
CA ARG A 156 -34.97 -2.69 9.38
C ARG A 156 -35.62 -4.06 9.54
N LYS A 157 -34.86 -5.10 9.93
CA LYS A 157 -35.35 -6.50 10.02
C LYS A 157 -36.08 -6.97 8.76
N LEU A 158 -35.57 -6.53 7.59
CA LEU A 158 -36.15 -6.89 6.29
C LEU A 158 -35.86 -8.35 5.96
N ILE A 159 -36.78 -8.95 5.21
CA ILE A 159 -36.71 -10.34 4.73
C ILE A 159 -36.30 -10.34 3.27
N ASP A 160 -35.33 -11.15 2.91
CA ASP A 160 -34.90 -11.41 1.53
C ASP A 160 -35.79 -12.51 0.92
N TYR A 161 -36.81 -12.09 0.20
CA TYR A 161 -37.73 -12.98 -0.49
C TYR A 161 -37.17 -13.64 -1.76
N ARG A 162 -35.96 -13.27 -2.17
CA ARG A 162 -35.26 -13.92 -3.30
C ARG A 162 -34.68 -15.29 -2.89
N LYS A 163 -34.60 -15.54 -1.58
CA LYS A 163 -34.18 -16.85 -1.04
C LYS A 163 -35.37 -17.76 -0.84
N ASN A 164 -35.16 -19.05 -0.97
CA ASN A 164 -36.14 -20.08 -0.70
C ASN A 164 -35.63 -21.09 0.35
N PRO A 165 -36.18 -21.13 1.57
CA PRO A 165 -37.22 -20.23 2.11
C PRO A 165 -36.72 -18.79 2.30
N PRO A 166 -37.60 -17.79 2.37
CA PRO A 166 -37.27 -16.40 2.67
C PRO A 166 -36.47 -16.30 3.98
N GLN A 167 -35.41 -15.49 3.97
CA GLN A 167 -34.51 -15.34 5.11
C GLN A 167 -34.27 -13.87 5.48
N PRO A 168 -34.04 -13.55 6.75
CA PRO A 168 -33.61 -12.21 7.12
C PRO A 168 -32.31 -11.80 6.39
N TYR A 169 -32.18 -10.51 6.06
CA TYR A 169 -30.90 -9.98 5.59
C TYR A 169 -29.84 -10.18 6.66
N LYS A 170 -28.64 -10.56 6.22
CA LYS A 170 -27.48 -10.65 7.12
C LYS A 170 -27.19 -9.29 7.77
N THR A 171 -26.71 -9.31 9.00
CA THR A 171 -26.27 -8.12 9.75
C THR A 171 -24.96 -7.57 9.24
N GLU A 172 -24.19 -8.39 8.55
CA GLU A 172 -22.88 -8.07 7.97
C GLU A 172 -22.87 -8.32 6.47
N LYS A 173 -22.00 -7.61 5.79
CA LYS A 173 -21.80 -7.72 4.33
C LYS A 173 -20.36 -7.39 3.96
N VAL A 174 -19.90 -7.88 2.81
CA VAL A 174 -18.69 -7.39 2.16
C VAL A 174 -18.83 -5.88 1.89
N PRO A 175 -17.85 -5.04 2.22
CA PRO A 175 -17.91 -3.61 1.95
C PRO A 175 -18.04 -3.33 0.45
N GLY A 176 -18.75 -2.25 0.10
CA GLY A 176 -18.74 -1.72 -1.26
C GLY A 176 -17.41 -1.03 -1.57
N ASN A 177 -17.32 -0.46 -2.75
CA ASN A 177 -16.10 0.22 -3.22
C ASN A 177 -15.97 1.69 -2.80
N VAL A 178 -16.84 2.20 -1.95
CA VAL A 178 -16.70 3.50 -1.28
C VAL A 178 -16.31 3.25 0.17
N TRP A 179 -15.10 3.62 0.53
CA TRP A 179 -14.50 3.38 1.85
C TRP A 179 -14.34 4.69 2.59
N ASP A 180 -14.85 4.73 3.81
CA ASP A 180 -14.75 5.88 4.69
C ASP A 180 -13.76 5.55 5.81
N PHE A 181 -12.54 6.08 5.68
CA PHE A 181 -11.49 5.99 6.69
C PHE A 181 -10.91 7.38 6.94
N ALA A 182 -10.78 7.74 8.20
CA ALA A 182 -10.16 9.01 8.57
C ALA A 182 -8.69 9.06 8.09
N ARG A 183 -8.26 10.23 7.63
CA ARG A 183 -6.82 10.47 7.36
C ARG A 183 -6.05 10.49 8.67
N VAL A 184 -4.80 10.02 8.64
CA VAL A 184 -3.90 10.16 9.78
C VAL A 184 -3.63 11.64 10.04
N ARG A 185 -3.79 12.05 11.30
CA ARG A 185 -3.60 13.42 11.77
C ARG A 185 -2.65 13.46 12.95
N TYR A 186 -1.99 14.59 13.13
CA TYR A 186 -1.17 14.86 14.31
C TYR A 186 -1.93 14.50 15.61
N ARG A 187 -1.26 13.87 16.56
CA ARG A 187 -1.76 13.30 17.82
C ARG A 187 -2.58 12.01 17.73
N MET A 188 -2.79 11.42 16.56
CA MET A 188 -3.27 10.05 16.49
C MET A 188 -2.13 9.09 16.89
N GLU A 189 -2.46 7.97 17.51
CA GLU A 189 -1.47 6.98 17.98
C GLU A 189 -0.59 6.44 16.85
N GLU A 190 -1.17 6.23 15.66
CA GLU A 190 -0.46 5.76 14.48
C GLU A 190 0.33 6.86 13.74
N TYR A 191 0.26 8.13 14.19
CA TYR A 191 0.87 9.26 13.49
C TYR A 191 2.40 9.14 13.46
N GLU A 192 2.94 9.25 12.27
CA GLU A 192 4.35 9.46 11.98
C GLU A 192 4.53 10.80 11.24
N ASN A 193 5.71 11.39 11.33
CA ASN A 193 5.98 12.68 10.68
C ASN A 193 6.11 12.54 9.16
N HIS A 194 4.97 12.29 8.50
CA HIS A 194 4.88 12.14 7.04
C HIS A 194 3.64 12.86 6.52
N PRO A 195 3.75 13.64 5.42
CA PRO A 195 2.66 14.52 4.99
C PRO A 195 1.43 13.80 4.39
N THR A 196 1.57 12.53 4.01
CA THR A 196 0.52 11.74 3.34
C THR A 196 0.43 10.31 3.86
N GLN A 197 0.78 10.09 5.13
CA GLN A 197 0.68 8.76 5.73
C GLN A 197 -0.71 8.15 5.51
N LYS A 198 -0.74 6.90 5.04
CA LYS A 198 -1.99 6.15 4.89
C LYS A 198 -2.41 5.52 6.21
N PRO A 199 -3.72 5.51 6.54
CA PRO A 199 -4.20 4.95 7.80
C PRO A 199 -4.07 3.42 7.83
N ILE A 200 -3.74 2.90 9.00
CA ILE A 200 -3.63 1.45 9.25
C ILE A 200 -4.91 0.73 8.82
N SER A 201 -6.08 1.27 9.18
CA SER A 201 -7.39 0.65 8.87
C SER A 201 -7.68 0.47 7.37
N LEU A 202 -7.18 1.37 6.52
CA LEU A 202 -7.26 1.24 5.06
C LEU A 202 -6.43 0.06 4.57
N LEU A 203 -5.18 -0.02 5.05
CA LEU A 203 -4.23 -1.05 4.62
C LEU A 203 -4.57 -2.42 5.21
N GLU A 204 -5.08 -2.48 6.44
CA GLU A 204 -5.61 -3.73 7.01
C GLU A 204 -6.71 -4.34 6.15
N ARG A 205 -7.65 -3.54 5.65
CA ARG A 205 -8.69 -4.03 4.74
C ARG A 205 -8.10 -4.62 3.48
N ILE A 206 -7.13 -3.96 2.87
CA ILE A 206 -6.46 -4.42 1.64
C ILE A 206 -5.70 -5.71 1.91
N VAL A 207 -4.87 -5.75 2.95
CA VAL A 207 -4.02 -6.90 3.28
C VAL A 207 -4.87 -8.11 3.67
N LYS A 208 -5.91 -7.94 4.51
CA LYS A 208 -6.83 -9.01 4.87
C LYS A 208 -7.57 -9.56 3.67
N ALA A 209 -8.10 -8.69 2.80
CA ALA A 209 -8.87 -9.10 1.63
C ALA A 209 -8.03 -9.91 0.63
N SER A 210 -6.78 -9.51 0.37
CA SER A 210 -6.04 -9.98 -0.81
C SER A 210 -4.72 -10.67 -0.49
N SER A 211 -4.58 -11.20 0.72
CA SER A 211 -3.45 -12.05 1.09
C SER A 211 -3.80 -12.99 2.25
N ASN A 212 -3.01 -14.06 2.43
CA ASN A 212 -3.11 -15.00 3.52
C ASN A 212 -1.89 -14.90 4.45
N PRO A 213 -1.94 -15.38 5.70
CA PRO A 213 -0.76 -15.50 6.55
C PRO A 213 0.38 -16.22 5.82
N GLY A 214 1.59 -15.66 5.90
CA GLY A 214 2.77 -16.15 5.19
C GLY A 214 2.98 -15.60 3.77
N ASP A 215 1.95 -14.99 3.15
CA ASP A 215 2.07 -14.34 1.84
C ASP A 215 3.00 -13.12 1.88
N VAL A 216 3.56 -12.77 0.72
CA VAL A 216 4.46 -11.64 0.55
C VAL A 216 3.70 -10.40 0.09
N VAL A 217 3.79 -9.33 0.86
CA VAL A 217 3.21 -8.00 0.57
C VAL A 217 4.34 -7.04 0.19
N LEU A 218 4.24 -6.41 -0.97
CA LEU A 218 5.21 -5.42 -1.45
C LEU A 218 4.60 -4.01 -1.47
N ASP A 219 5.36 -3.05 -0.97
CA ASP A 219 5.09 -1.62 -1.13
C ASP A 219 6.35 -0.92 -1.67
N PRO A 220 6.38 -0.54 -2.96
CA PRO A 220 7.56 0.08 -3.56
C PRO A 220 7.72 1.58 -3.24
N PHE A 221 6.75 2.20 -2.55
CA PHE A 221 6.78 3.60 -2.13
C PHE A 221 6.32 3.72 -0.68
N SER A 222 7.04 3.03 0.21
CA SER A 222 6.57 2.70 1.55
C SER A 222 6.38 3.90 2.48
N GLY A 223 7.01 5.05 2.22
CA GLY A 223 6.94 6.22 3.09
C GLY A 223 7.26 5.85 4.54
N THR A 224 6.25 5.85 5.41
CA THR A 224 6.39 5.42 6.81
C THR A 224 6.22 3.92 7.02
N PHE A 225 6.25 3.11 5.97
CA PHE A 225 6.13 1.64 6.00
C PHE A 225 4.84 1.12 6.64
N THR A 226 3.73 1.85 6.50
CA THR A 226 2.46 1.41 7.10
C THR A 226 1.97 0.09 6.51
N THR A 227 2.14 -0.12 5.19
CA THR A 227 1.80 -1.39 4.53
C THR A 227 2.60 -2.56 5.09
N CYS A 228 3.92 -2.39 5.26
CA CYS A 228 4.80 -3.40 5.84
C CYS A 228 4.47 -3.69 7.30
N TYR A 229 4.20 -2.64 8.09
CA TYR A 229 3.75 -2.77 9.47
C TYR A 229 2.46 -3.59 9.57
N VAL A 230 1.45 -3.26 8.77
CA VAL A 230 0.18 -4.00 8.74
C VAL A 230 0.41 -5.45 8.29
N ALA A 231 1.22 -5.69 7.27
CA ALA A 231 1.57 -7.04 6.83
C ALA A 231 2.17 -7.86 7.98
N GLN A 232 3.16 -7.30 8.69
CA GLN A 232 3.77 -7.93 9.86
C GLN A 232 2.76 -8.23 10.97
N GLN A 233 1.90 -7.28 11.33
CA GLN A 233 0.89 -7.47 12.38
C GLN A 233 -0.13 -8.58 12.03
N LEU A 234 -0.33 -8.82 10.75
CA LEU A 234 -1.24 -9.84 10.23
C LEU A 234 -0.53 -11.16 9.85
N ASN A 235 0.72 -11.36 10.27
CA ASN A 235 1.53 -12.54 9.95
C ASN A 235 1.78 -12.73 8.44
N ARG A 236 1.88 -11.65 7.66
CA ARG A 236 2.36 -11.66 6.29
C ARG A 236 3.82 -11.25 6.27
N ARG A 237 4.55 -11.72 5.27
CA ARG A 237 5.89 -11.22 4.98
C ARG A 237 5.79 -9.91 4.22
N PHE A 238 6.80 -9.06 4.36
CA PHE A 238 6.79 -7.76 3.71
C PHE A 238 8.08 -7.47 2.95
N ILE A 239 7.92 -6.65 1.90
CA ILE A 239 9.01 -5.98 1.19
C ILE A 239 8.62 -4.52 1.09
N GLY A 240 9.46 -3.62 1.60
CA GLY A 240 9.23 -2.18 1.52
C GLY A 240 10.42 -1.45 0.90
N ILE A 241 10.14 -0.42 0.10
CA ILE A 241 11.17 0.40 -0.53
C ILE A 241 10.90 1.88 -0.21
N GLU A 242 11.92 2.60 0.24
CA GLU A 242 11.84 4.03 0.50
C GLU A 242 13.15 4.72 0.11
N ILE A 243 13.06 5.82 -0.61
CA ILE A 243 14.22 6.57 -1.08
C ILE A 243 14.66 7.67 -0.10
N GLN A 244 13.74 8.16 0.75
CA GLN A 244 14.04 9.21 1.71
C GLN A 244 14.55 8.61 3.02
N GLU A 245 15.77 8.94 3.38
CA GLU A 245 16.43 8.42 4.59
C GLU A 245 15.62 8.68 5.87
N GLU A 246 14.99 9.87 5.97
CA GLU A 246 14.17 10.23 7.13
C GLU A 246 12.98 9.26 7.31
N TYR A 247 12.28 8.93 6.23
CA TYR A 247 11.16 7.99 6.28
C TYR A 247 11.62 6.54 6.41
N PHE A 248 12.75 6.21 5.79
CA PHE A 248 13.36 4.90 5.95
C PHE A 248 13.69 4.59 7.43
N LYS A 249 14.22 5.55 8.17
CA LYS A 249 14.47 5.44 9.61
C LYS A 249 13.19 5.22 10.43
N ILE A 250 12.07 5.82 10.02
CA ILE A 250 10.75 5.54 10.62
C ILE A 250 10.40 4.06 10.40
N GLY A 251 10.60 3.53 9.20
CA GLY A 251 10.37 2.12 8.88
C GLY A 251 11.18 1.17 9.75
N LEU A 252 12.48 1.41 9.90
CA LEU A 252 13.36 0.61 10.77
C LEU A 252 12.79 0.50 12.19
N ARG A 253 12.34 1.63 12.75
CA ARG A 253 11.76 1.68 14.10
C ARG A 253 10.41 0.96 14.17
N ARG A 254 9.48 1.27 13.24
CA ARG A 254 8.11 0.70 13.25
C ARG A 254 8.10 -0.81 13.10
N LEU A 255 9.02 -1.35 12.32
CA LEU A 255 9.12 -2.78 12.04
C LEU A 255 9.98 -3.54 13.07
N GLY A 256 10.53 -2.82 14.06
CA GLY A 256 11.39 -3.44 15.07
C GLY A 256 12.74 -3.93 14.54
N ILE A 257 13.15 -3.47 13.35
CA ILE A 257 14.41 -3.84 12.71
C ILE A 257 15.58 -3.10 13.37
N ALA A 258 15.36 -1.82 13.71
CA ALA A 258 16.31 -1.03 14.47
C ALA A 258 15.56 -0.08 15.43
N SER A 259 16.08 0.15 16.62
CA SER A 259 15.54 1.10 17.58
C SER A 259 16.44 2.32 17.68
N GLU A 260 16.06 3.46 17.09
CA GLU A 260 16.60 4.75 17.49
C GLU A 260 15.82 5.27 18.68
N TYR A 261 16.47 5.40 19.82
CA TYR A 261 15.91 6.11 20.95
C TYR A 261 16.36 7.56 20.90
N LYS A 262 15.48 8.49 20.53
CA LYS A 262 15.67 9.92 20.79
C LYS A 262 15.22 10.25 22.19
N GLY A 263 15.96 9.81 23.18
CA GLY A 263 15.96 10.39 24.50
C GLY A 263 17.28 11.10 24.69
N GLU A 264 17.31 12.25 25.29
CA GLU A 264 18.48 13.13 25.44
C GLU A 264 19.71 12.49 26.12
N LYS A 265 19.73 11.19 26.40
CA LYS A 265 20.81 10.48 27.11
C LYS A 265 21.13 9.05 26.68
N LEU A 266 20.50 8.47 25.66
CA LEU A 266 20.81 7.11 25.24
C LEU A 266 20.69 6.99 23.71
N GLU A 267 21.76 7.31 23.01
CA GLU A 267 22.01 6.76 21.67
C GLU A 267 22.30 5.28 21.86
N ARG A 268 21.33 4.42 21.61
CA ARG A 268 21.63 3.01 21.39
C ARG A 268 22.13 2.87 19.97
N GLU A 269 23.32 2.30 19.82
CA GLU A 269 23.82 1.86 18.53
C GLU A 269 22.74 1.03 17.85
N ILE A 270 22.38 1.43 16.63
CA ILE A 270 21.51 0.65 15.76
C ILE A 270 22.22 -0.68 15.57
N LYS A 271 21.70 -1.75 16.17
CA LYS A 271 22.07 -3.10 15.74
C LYS A 271 21.40 -3.34 14.39
N SER A 272 22.01 -2.79 13.35
CA SER A 272 21.58 -3.07 11.99
C SER A 272 21.92 -4.53 11.69
N TYR A 273 20.93 -5.34 11.43
CA TYR A 273 21.13 -6.61 10.75
C TYR A 273 21.36 -6.27 9.27
N GLN A 274 22.54 -5.71 8.95
CA GLN A 274 22.93 -5.47 7.56
C GLN A 274 23.17 -6.81 6.89
N THR A 275 22.27 -7.21 6.03
CA THR A 275 22.55 -8.27 5.08
C THR A 275 23.20 -7.63 3.87
N LYS A 276 24.54 -7.69 3.78
CA LYS A 276 25.21 -7.38 2.52
C LYS A 276 24.77 -8.41 1.52
N ILE A 277 23.99 -8.00 0.53
CA ILE A 277 23.60 -8.83 -0.59
C ILE A 277 24.86 -9.05 -1.42
N SER A 278 25.52 -10.23 -1.27
CA SER A 278 26.49 -10.68 -2.26
C SER A 278 25.75 -11.05 -3.54
N LYS A 279 26.39 -10.90 -4.70
CA LYS A 279 25.82 -11.24 -6.02
C LYS A 279 25.29 -12.69 -6.13
N GLU A 280 25.54 -13.54 -5.14
CA GLU A 280 25.20 -14.96 -5.11
C GLU A 280 24.01 -15.32 -4.19
N ARG A 281 23.48 -14.37 -3.40
CA ARG A 281 22.29 -14.59 -2.59
C ARG A 281 21.11 -13.92 -3.26
N THR A 282 20.19 -14.74 -3.76
CA THR A 282 18.87 -14.28 -4.16
C THR A 282 18.23 -13.54 -2.99
N LEU A 283 17.65 -12.37 -3.27
CA LEU A 283 16.91 -11.49 -2.34
C LEU A 283 15.84 -12.22 -1.48
N PHE A 284 15.63 -13.52 -1.71
CA PHE A 284 14.47 -14.28 -1.26
C PHE A 284 14.82 -15.68 -0.75
N ASN A 285 16.00 -15.90 -0.17
CA ASN A 285 16.18 -17.06 0.69
C ASN A 285 15.44 -16.81 2.02
N PHE A 286 14.13 -16.92 1.96
CA PHE A 286 13.29 -17.18 3.11
C PHE A 286 13.34 -18.71 3.35
N GLY A 287 14.30 -19.15 4.17
CA GLY A 287 14.35 -20.52 4.66
C GLY A 287 13.22 -20.80 5.64
#